data_0cae86d023c8ac46c6e9d608296926c8
#
_entry.id   0cae86d023c8ac46c6e9d608296926c8
#
_cell.length_a   1.000
_cell.length_b   1.000
_cell.length_c   1.000
_cell.angle_alpha   90.00
_cell.angle_beta   90.00
_cell.angle_gamma   90.00
#
_symmetry.space_group_name_H-M   'P 1'
#
loop_
_entity.id
_entity.type
_entity.pdbx_description
1 polymer ?
#
loop_
_entity_poly.entity_id
_entity_poly.type
_entity_poly.pdbx_seq_one_letter_code
_entity_poly.pdbx_strand_id
1 'polypeptide(L)'
;YSAHFGTVSLDGKPIDEAIALVFRAPKSYTGEDTVELSCHGGVYIVRQVLRAVLNAGAQPAGPGEFTKRAFLNGRIDLAKAESVMSLISAQGEQAASAAFNTLEGRLSGRIESVAHSIINVCAHLSAWVDYPDEDIEELSTDELEKTFSAAQSELESLISGFENGKAVTQGVDTVIVGRPNVGKSTLMNLLSGCERSIVTDVPGTTRDIVEQTVRVGENLLRLADTAGIRD
;
A
#
# COMPACT_ATOMS: atom_id res chain seq x y z
N TYR A 1 -2.54 -24.74 -10.17
CA TYR A 1 -1.13 -24.35 -10.30
C TYR A 1 -0.36 -25.49 -10.93
N SER A 2 0.56 -25.19 -11.88
CA SER A 2 1.53 -26.16 -12.38
C SER A 2 2.89 -25.50 -12.55
N ALA A 3 3.95 -26.26 -12.33
CA ALA A 3 5.33 -25.84 -12.53
C ALA A 3 5.95 -26.63 -13.67
N HIS A 4 6.61 -25.95 -14.58
CA HIS A 4 7.25 -26.56 -15.76
C HIS A 4 8.71 -26.10 -15.81
N PHE A 5 9.62 -27.06 -15.90
CA PHE A 5 11.02 -26.77 -16.16
C PHE A 5 11.28 -26.88 -17.68
N GLY A 6 12.03 -25.94 -18.22
CA GLY A 6 12.30 -25.89 -19.65
C GLY A 6 13.32 -24.84 -20.04
N THR A 7 13.64 -24.82 -21.34
CA THR A 7 14.59 -23.88 -21.91
C THR A 7 13.87 -22.71 -22.53
N VAL A 8 14.27 -21.49 -22.15
CA VAL A 8 13.83 -20.25 -22.82
C VAL A 8 14.74 -20.02 -24.02
N SER A 9 14.12 -19.77 -25.18
CA SER A 9 14.84 -19.51 -26.43
C SER A 9 14.41 -18.17 -27.03
N LEU A 10 15.34 -17.45 -27.68
CA LEU A 10 15.10 -16.26 -28.47
C LEU A 10 15.65 -16.47 -29.90
N ASP A 11 14.83 -16.26 -30.88
CA ASP A 11 15.18 -16.44 -32.32
C ASP A 11 15.79 -17.84 -32.58
N GLY A 12 15.23 -18.87 -31.94
CA GLY A 12 15.67 -20.26 -32.05
C GLY A 12 16.96 -20.62 -31.31
N LYS A 13 17.57 -19.68 -30.59
CA LYS A 13 18.77 -19.90 -29.79
C LYS A 13 18.40 -20.03 -28.31
N PRO A 14 18.90 -21.06 -27.61
CA PRO A 14 18.68 -21.18 -26.17
C PRO A 14 19.38 -20.04 -25.42
N ILE A 15 18.67 -19.46 -24.45
CA ILE A 15 19.17 -18.37 -23.61
C ILE A 15 19.48 -18.90 -22.24
N ASP A 16 18.52 -19.62 -21.63
CA ASP A 16 18.58 -20.06 -20.24
C ASP A 16 17.62 -21.21 -19.97
N GLU A 17 17.83 -21.91 -18.89
CA GLU A 17 16.86 -22.84 -18.30
C GLU A 17 16.06 -22.13 -17.24
N ALA A 18 14.74 -22.26 -17.29
CA ALA A 18 13.83 -21.56 -16.41
C ALA A 18 12.70 -22.44 -15.90
N ILE A 19 12.12 -22.03 -14.78
CA ILE A 19 10.89 -22.60 -14.25
C ILE A 19 9.74 -21.64 -14.58
N ALA A 20 8.71 -22.16 -15.25
CA ALA A 20 7.46 -21.46 -15.48
C ALA A 20 6.41 -21.94 -14.48
N LEU A 21 5.90 -21.04 -13.64
CA LEU A 21 4.76 -21.27 -12.75
C LEU A 21 3.51 -20.76 -13.44
N VAL A 22 2.54 -21.64 -13.68
CA VAL A 22 1.28 -21.29 -14.32
C VAL A 22 0.16 -21.23 -13.28
N PHE A 23 -0.48 -20.08 -13.19
CA PHE A 23 -1.62 -19.81 -12.32
C PHE A 23 -2.86 -19.64 -13.19
N ARG A 24 -3.89 -20.45 -12.96
CA ARG A 24 -5.16 -20.33 -13.66
C ARG A 24 -6.14 -19.49 -12.86
N ALA A 25 -6.86 -18.64 -13.57
CA ALA A 25 -7.95 -17.85 -12.99
C ALA A 25 -8.95 -18.74 -12.23
N PRO A 26 -9.52 -18.25 -11.12
CA PRO A 26 -9.23 -16.98 -10.43
C PRO A 26 -8.07 -17.08 -9.41
N LYS A 27 -7.33 -18.18 -9.36
CA LYS A 27 -6.30 -18.48 -8.34
C LYS A 27 -4.93 -17.91 -8.73
N SER A 28 -4.85 -16.59 -8.94
CA SER A 28 -3.63 -15.83 -9.20
C SER A 28 -3.67 -14.50 -8.44
N TYR A 29 -2.58 -13.73 -8.49
CA TYR A 29 -2.54 -12.40 -7.87
C TYR A 29 -3.57 -11.44 -8.49
N THR A 30 -3.66 -11.41 -9.81
CA THR A 30 -4.58 -10.53 -10.54
C THR A 30 -6.00 -11.10 -10.69
N GLY A 31 -6.21 -12.38 -10.38
CA GLY A 31 -7.46 -13.10 -10.69
C GLY A 31 -7.56 -13.57 -12.14
N GLU A 32 -6.55 -13.28 -12.98
CA GLU A 32 -6.44 -13.71 -14.37
C GLU A 32 -5.45 -14.88 -14.52
N ASP A 33 -5.41 -15.51 -15.69
CA ASP A 33 -4.34 -16.46 -15.99
C ASP A 33 -2.99 -15.75 -15.95
N THR A 34 -2.06 -16.26 -15.15
CA THR A 34 -0.74 -15.63 -14.92
C THR A 34 0.36 -16.66 -15.07
N VAL A 35 1.48 -16.26 -15.62
CA VAL A 35 2.70 -17.07 -15.69
C VAL A 35 3.85 -16.28 -15.08
N GLU A 36 4.58 -16.93 -14.17
CA GLU A 36 5.82 -16.41 -13.61
C GLU A 36 6.99 -17.23 -14.13
N LEU A 37 8.04 -16.54 -14.61
CA LEU A 37 9.26 -17.16 -15.11
C LEU A 37 10.40 -16.89 -14.13
N SER A 38 10.96 -17.97 -13.56
CA SER A 38 12.17 -17.89 -12.74
C SER A 38 13.37 -18.35 -13.57
N CYS A 39 14.30 -17.44 -13.81
CA CYS A 39 15.52 -17.68 -14.59
C CYS A 39 16.78 -17.33 -13.76
N HIS A 40 17.98 -17.58 -14.29
CA HIS A 40 19.22 -17.21 -13.63
C HIS A 40 19.37 -15.68 -13.49
N GLY A 41 19.92 -15.22 -12.36
CA GLY A 41 19.86 -13.83 -11.88
C GLY A 41 20.84 -12.81 -12.51
N GLY A 42 21.44 -13.11 -13.65
CA GLY A 42 22.31 -12.15 -14.34
C GLY A 42 21.50 -11.09 -15.11
N VAL A 43 21.88 -9.80 -15.00
CA VAL A 43 21.19 -8.68 -15.69
C VAL A 43 21.03 -8.95 -17.19
N TYR A 44 22.04 -9.53 -17.84
CA TYR A 44 21.99 -9.89 -19.25
C TYR A 44 20.91 -10.95 -19.52
N ILE A 45 20.93 -12.04 -18.75
CA ILE A 45 19.99 -13.17 -18.90
C ILE A 45 18.56 -12.69 -18.68
N VAL A 46 18.28 -11.96 -17.58
CA VAL A 46 16.94 -11.41 -17.30
C VAL A 46 16.44 -10.55 -18.45
N ARG A 47 17.30 -9.68 -19.03
CA ARG A 47 16.94 -8.87 -20.19
C ARG A 47 16.63 -9.71 -21.44
N GLN A 48 17.38 -10.78 -21.68
CA GLN A 48 17.12 -11.65 -22.83
C GLN A 48 15.82 -12.47 -22.66
N VAL A 49 15.55 -12.97 -21.45
CA VAL A 49 14.28 -13.64 -21.15
C VAL A 49 13.11 -12.69 -21.31
N LEU A 50 13.21 -11.45 -20.78
CA LEU A 50 12.18 -10.42 -20.97
C LEU A 50 11.95 -10.14 -22.46
N ARG A 51 13.04 -9.98 -23.24
CA ARG A 51 12.96 -9.77 -24.69
C ARG A 51 12.26 -10.94 -25.41
N ALA A 52 12.56 -12.18 -25.00
CA ALA A 52 11.90 -13.38 -25.57
C ALA A 52 10.39 -13.34 -25.33
N VAL A 53 9.97 -12.98 -24.11
CA VAL A 53 8.55 -12.86 -23.74
C VAL A 53 7.85 -11.73 -24.52
N LEU A 54 8.50 -10.57 -24.69
CA LEU A 54 7.96 -9.45 -25.48
C LEU A 54 7.85 -9.83 -26.98
N ASN A 55 8.86 -10.52 -27.54
CA ASN A 55 8.81 -11.00 -28.93
C ASN A 55 7.72 -12.06 -29.14
N ALA A 56 7.34 -12.80 -28.08
CA ALA A 56 6.22 -13.73 -28.10
C ALA A 56 4.83 -13.06 -27.99
N GLY A 57 4.78 -11.74 -27.89
CA GLY A 57 3.54 -10.95 -27.91
C GLY A 57 3.09 -10.36 -26.58
N ALA A 58 3.86 -10.55 -25.50
CA ALA A 58 3.58 -9.85 -24.27
C ALA A 58 3.86 -8.35 -24.39
N GLN A 59 3.20 -7.54 -23.57
CA GLN A 59 3.41 -6.09 -23.51
C GLN A 59 3.99 -5.70 -22.16
N PRO A 60 4.83 -4.65 -22.09
CA PRO A 60 5.32 -4.14 -20.81
C PRO A 60 4.15 -3.63 -19.97
N ALA A 61 4.09 -4.07 -18.71
CA ALA A 61 3.13 -3.54 -17.76
C ALA A 61 3.57 -2.16 -17.24
N GLY A 62 2.61 -1.27 -17.03
CA GLY A 62 2.85 0.01 -16.36
C GLY A 62 3.09 -0.17 -14.86
N PRO A 63 3.60 0.88 -14.16
CA PRO A 63 3.75 0.85 -12.72
C PRO A 63 2.42 0.54 -12.01
N GLY A 64 2.43 -0.44 -11.11
CA GLY A 64 1.24 -0.85 -10.34
C GLY A 64 0.16 -1.57 -11.14
N GLU A 65 0.38 -1.93 -12.40
CA GLU A 65 -0.65 -2.51 -13.27
C GLU A 65 -1.19 -3.85 -12.74
N PHE A 66 -0.34 -4.72 -12.19
CA PHE A 66 -0.79 -6.00 -11.60
C PHE A 66 -1.71 -5.77 -10.41
N THR A 67 -1.38 -4.84 -9.52
CA THR A 67 -2.21 -4.47 -8.36
C THR A 67 -3.53 -3.83 -8.80
N LYS A 68 -3.48 -2.96 -9.83
CA LYS A 68 -4.67 -2.38 -10.45
C LYS A 68 -5.61 -3.45 -11.00
N ARG A 69 -5.07 -4.46 -11.71
CA ARG A 69 -5.87 -5.58 -12.23
C ARG A 69 -6.46 -6.42 -11.10
N ALA A 70 -5.68 -6.70 -10.04
CA ALA A 70 -6.19 -7.39 -8.86
C ALA A 70 -7.38 -6.65 -8.22
N PHE A 71 -7.32 -5.32 -8.12
CA PHE A 71 -8.43 -4.50 -7.65
C PHE A 71 -9.63 -4.52 -8.60
N LEU A 72 -9.44 -4.32 -9.90
CA LEU A 72 -10.52 -4.33 -10.89
C LEU A 72 -11.23 -5.68 -10.97
N ASN A 73 -10.52 -6.77 -10.74
CA ASN A 73 -11.05 -8.13 -10.72
C ASN A 73 -11.60 -8.53 -9.33
N GLY A 74 -11.71 -7.60 -8.39
CA GLY A 74 -12.28 -7.86 -7.06
C GLY A 74 -11.46 -8.79 -6.17
N ARG A 75 -10.15 -8.99 -6.46
CA ARG A 75 -9.26 -9.80 -5.65
C ARG A 75 -8.83 -9.10 -4.35
N ILE A 76 -8.67 -7.80 -4.44
CA ILE A 76 -8.32 -6.92 -3.33
C ILE A 76 -9.19 -5.67 -3.40
N ASP A 77 -9.44 -5.05 -2.25
CA ASP A 77 -10.07 -3.74 -2.17
C ASP A 77 -9.06 -2.59 -2.32
N LEU A 78 -9.53 -1.35 -2.34
CA LEU A 78 -8.69 -0.18 -2.55
C LEU A 78 -7.66 0.01 -1.41
N ALA A 79 -8.06 -0.23 -0.16
CA ALA A 79 -7.16 -0.09 0.99
C ALA A 79 -5.99 -1.09 0.90
N LYS A 80 -6.28 -2.33 0.51
CA LYS A 80 -5.25 -3.36 0.24
C LYS A 80 -4.37 -2.99 -0.94
N ALA A 81 -4.94 -2.45 -2.02
CA ALA A 81 -4.17 -2.02 -3.19
C ALA A 81 -3.16 -0.91 -2.83
N GLU A 82 -3.58 0.09 -2.05
CA GLU A 82 -2.71 1.16 -1.56
C GLU A 82 -1.65 0.64 -0.57
N SER A 83 -2.02 -0.34 0.27
CA SER A 83 -1.10 -0.93 1.24
C SER A 83 0.07 -1.69 0.61
N VAL A 84 -0.09 -2.23 -0.61
CA VAL A 84 1.02 -2.85 -1.36
C VAL A 84 2.13 -1.84 -1.59
N MET A 85 1.80 -0.62 -2.03
CA MET A 85 2.79 0.43 -2.25
C MET A 85 3.40 0.91 -0.94
N SER A 86 2.59 1.05 0.11
CA SER A 86 3.04 1.40 1.45
C SER A 86 4.03 0.37 2.00
N LEU A 87 3.78 -0.93 1.76
CA LEU A 87 4.67 -2.00 2.18
C LEU A 87 6.00 -1.97 1.42
N ILE A 88 5.97 -1.74 0.09
CA ILE A 88 7.18 -1.64 -0.75
C ILE A 88 8.04 -0.43 -0.33
N SER A 89 7.41 0.69 0.02
CA SER A 89 8.09 1.93 0.40
C SER A 89 8.40 2.05 1.90
N ALA A 90 8.03 1.05 2.69
CA ALA A 90 8.24 1.06 4.13
C ALA A 90 9.73 1.16 4.49
N GLN A 91 10.08 2.16 5.31
CA GLN A 91 11.46 2.43 5.72
C GLN A 91 11.78 1.92 7.14
N GLY A 92 10.87 1.16 7.75
CA GLY A 92 11.06 0.60 9.09
C GLY A 92 10.05 -0.49 9.41
N GLU A 93 10.34 -1.26 10.46
CA GLU A 93 9.52 -2.42 10.87
C GLU A 93 8.09 -2.02 11.20
N GLN A 94 7.90 -0.89 11.90
CA GLN A 94 6.57 -0.41 12.26
C GLN A 94 5.76 -0.02 11.02
N ALA A 95 6.37 0.67 10.05
CA ALA A 95 5.72 1.04 8.79
C ALA A 95 5.36 -0.21 7.96
N ALA A 96 6.27 -1.17 7.87
CA ALA A 96 6.02 -2.44 7.18
C ALA A 96 4.90 -3.23 7.85
N SER A 97 4.90 -3.31 9.19
CA SER A 97 3.86 -3.99 9.97
C SER A 97 2.49 -3.32 9.80
N ALA A 98 2.43 -1.99 9.82
CA ALA A 98 1.18 -1.24 9.59
C ALA A 98 0.62 -1.49 8.19
N ALA A 99 1.47 -1.42 7.15
CA ALA A 99 1.08 -1.70 5.79
C ALA A 99 0.61 -3.16 5.61
N PHE A 100 1.31 -4.12 6.22
CA PHE A 100 0.95 -5.53 6.19
C PHE A 100 -0.40 -5.80 6.86
N ASN A 101 -0.67 -5.19 8.02
CA ASN A 101 -1.97 -5.30 8.69
C ASN A 101 -3.13 -4.79 7.81
N THR A 102 -2.90 -3.72 7.04
CA THR A 102 -3.90 -3.21 6.08
C THR A 102 -4.06 -4.17 4.91
N LEU A 103 -2.97 -4.74 4.40
CA LEU A 103 -2.99 -5.74 3.33
C LEU A 103 -3.73 -7.02 3.76
N GLU A 104 -3.61 -7.44 5.02
CA GLU A 104 -4.41 -8.55 5.58
C GLU A 104 -5.90 -8.23 5.71
N GLY A 105 -6.31 -6.96 5.51
CA GLY A 105 -7.70 -6.54 5.49
C GLY A 105 -8.25 -6.12 6.85
N ARG A 106 -7.41 -5.82 7.84
CA ARG A 106 -7.90 -5.36 9.16
C ARG A 106 -8.70 -4.07 9.07
N LEU A 107 -8.23 -3.11 8.24
CA LEU A 107 -8.97 -1.87 8.00
C LEU A 107 -10.28 -2.14 7.25
N SER A 108 -10.21 -2.91 6.17
CA SER A 108 -11.37 -3.26 5.35
C SER A 108 -12.45 -3.96 6.18
N GLY A 109 -12.07 -4.92 7.03
CA GLY A 109 -13.01 -5.63 7.89
C GLY A 109 -13.75 -4.73 8.89
N ARG A 110 -13.06 -3.73 9.45
CA ARG A 110 -13.70 -2.73 10.35
C ARG A 110 -14.70 -1.87 9.59
N ILE A 111 -14.34 -1.38 8.40
CA ILE A 111 -15.23 -0.58 7.54
C ILE A 111 -16.43 -1.41 7.07
N GLU A 112 -16.22 -2.65 6.64
CA GLU A 112 -17.28 -3.57 6.24
C GLU A 112 -18.26 -3.86 7.38
N SER A 113 -17.75 -4.04 8.61
CA SER A 113 -18.61 -4.24 9.78
C SER A 113 -19.55 -3.05 10.01
N VAL A 114 -19.03 -1.83 9.91
CA VAL A 114 -19.84 -0.60 10.01
C VAL A 114 -20.85 -0.53 8.86
N ALA A 115 -20.41 -0.77 7.63
CA ALA A 115 -21.30 -0.75 6.46
C ALA A 115 -22.43 -1.78 6.59
N HIS A 116 -22.12 -3.02 7.01
CA HIS A 116 -23.13 -4.06 7.22
C HIS A 116 -24.14 -3.68 8.29
N SER A 117 -23.72 -3.06 9.41
CA SER A 117 -24.66 -2.64 10.44
C SER A 117 -25.67 -1.62 9.92
N ILE A 118 -25.22 -0.67 9.10
CA ILE A 118 -26.09 0.35 8.48
C ILE A 118 -26.98 -0.27 7.38
N ILE A 119 -26.43 -1.15 6.54
CA ILE A 119 -27.20 -1.84 5.49
C ILE A 119 -28.31 -2.70 6.11
N ASN A 120 -28.07 -3.38 7.22
CA ASN A 120 -29.09 -4.16 7.93
C ASN A 120 -30.23 -3.27 8.42
N VAL A 121 -29.94 -2.10 8.96
CA VAL A 121 -30.97 -1.11 9.34
C VAL A 121 -31.76 -0.66 8.11
N CYS A 122 -31.09 -0.32 7.01
CA CYS A 122 -31.77 0.07 5.77
C CYS A 122 -32.67 -1.06 5.22
N ALA A 123 -32.17 -2.30 5.24
CA ALA A 123 -32.94 -3.46 4.76
C ALA A 123 -34.18 -3.69 5.62
N HIS A 124 -34.07 -3.59 6.95
CA HIS A 124 -35.19 -3.73 7.87
C HIS A 124 -36.23 -2.63 7.64
N LEU A 125 -35.79 -1.36 7.55
CA LEU A 125 -36.71 -0.25 7.27
C LEU A 125 -37.41 -0.39 5.91
N SER A 126 -36.68 -0.83 4.88
CA SER A 126 -37.26 -1.08 3.56
C SER A 126 -38.34 -2.18 3.63
N ALA A 127 -38.06 -3.29 4.31
CA ALA A 127 -39.01 -4.37 4.48
C ALA A 127 -40.26 -3.92 5.23
N TRP A 128 -40.09 -3.13 6.30
CA TRP A 128 -41.20 -2.58 7.08
C TRP A 128 -42.10 -1.63 6.26
N VAL A 129 -41.52 -0.84 5.36
CA VAL A 129 -42.25 0.07 4.47
C VAL A 129 -42.95 -0.67 3.33
N ASP A 130 -42.26 -1.65 2.73
CA ASP A 130 -42.73 -2.34 1.53
C ASP A 130 -43.82 -3.41 1.85
N TYR A 131 -43.87 -3.93 3.08
CA TYR A 131 -44.76 -4.99 3.51
C TYR A 131 -45.54 -4.59 4.77
N PRO A 132 -46.45 -3.57 4.68
CA PRO A 132 -47.17 -3.02 5.85
C PRO A 132 -48.18 -4.00 6.46
N ASP A 133 -48.58 -5.03 5.72
CA ASP A 133 -49.52 -6.05 6.17
C ASP A 133 -48.83 -7.28 6.80
N GLU A 134 -47.50 -7.32 6.79
CA GLU A 134 -46.70 -8.36 7.45
C GLU A 134 -46.29 -7.92 8.86
N ASP A 135 -46.19 -8.89 9.77
CA ASP A 135 -45.84 -8.66 11.18
C ASP A 135 -44.33 -8.48 11.31
N ILE A 136 -43.78 -7.41 10.67
CA ILE A 136 -42.38 -7.03 10.75
C ILE A 136 -42.20 -6.11 11.97
N GLU A 137 -41.33 -6.51 12.88
CA GLU A 137 -41.01 -5.74 14.09
C GLU A 137 -40.49 -4.35 13.76
N GLU A 138 -41.10 -3.31 14.34
CA GLU A 138 -40.72 -1.93 14.14
C GLU A 138 -39.36 -1.68 14.85
N LEU A 139 -38.38 -1.12 14.14
CA LEU A 139 -37.16 -0.63 14.76
C LEU A 139 -37.43 0.58 15.64
N SER A 140 -37.17 0.46 16.92
CA SER A 140 -37.30 1.57 17.84
C SER A 140 -36.25 2.67 17.54
N THR A 141 -36.60 3.92 17.86
CA THR A 141 -35.68 5.06 17.74
C THR A 141 -34.40 4.82 18.55
N ASP A 142 -34.50 4.21 19.72
CA ASP A 142 -33.34 3.88 20.57
C ASP A 142 -32.38 2.89 19.91
N GLU A 143 -32.88 1.88 19.20
CA GLU A 143 -32.05 0.91 18.46
C GLU A 143 -31.35 1.57 17.27
N LEU A 144 -32.04 2.46 16.56
CA LEU A 144 -31.45 3.26 15.48
C LEU A 144 -30.34 4.16 16.01
N GLU A 145 -30.60 4.93 17.05
CA GLU A 145 -29.62 5.81 17.68
C GLU A 145 -28.40 5.05 18.18
N LYS A 146 -28.61 3.89 18.82
CA LYS A 146 -27.54 3.02 19.28
C LYS A 146 -26.66 2.51 18.13
N THR A 147 -27.30 2.07 17.03
CA THR A 147 -26.55 1.57 15.87
C THR A 147 -25.75 2.67 15.20
N PHE A 148 -26.33 3.85 14.98
CA PHE A 148 -25.62 4.96 14.37
C PHE A 148 -24.52 5.52 15.26
N SER A 149 -24.75 5.63 16.58
CA SER A 149 -23.72 6.07 17.54
C SER A 149 -22.56 5.10 17.61
N ALA A 150 -22.81 3.79 17.55
CA ALA A 150 -21.75 2.78 17.49
C ALA A 150 -20.94 2.89 16.18
N ALA A 151 -21.62 3.05 15.04
CA ALA A 151 -20.98 3.25 13.74
C ALA A 151 -20.13 4.52 13.72
N GLN A 152 -20.64 5.62 14.25
CA GLN A 152 -19.91 6.89 14.36
C GLN A 152 -18.66 6.74 15.23
N SER A 153 -18.78 6.14 16.41
CA SER A 153 -17.67 5.94 17.34
C SER A 153 -16.55 5.09 16.72
N GLU A 154 -16.91 4.06 15.97
CA GLU A 154 -15.95 3.21 15.26
C GLU A 154 -15.20 3.98 14.17
N LEU A 155 -15.90 4.79 13.37
CA LEU A 155 -15.30 5.63 12.34
C LEU A 155 -14.40 6.72 12.95
N GLU A 156 -14.83 7.37 14.04
CA GLU A 156 -14.02 8.36 14.77
C GLU A 156 -12.74 7.73 15.34
N SER A 157 -12.82 6.49 15.85
CA SER A 157 -11.65 5.73 16.29
C SER A 157 -10.66 5.47 15.16
N LEU A 158 -11.13 5.15 13.96
CA LEU A 158 -10.29 4.98 12.77
C LEU A 158 -9.63 6.30 12.36
N ILE A 159 -10.38 7.40 12.35
CA ILE A 159 -9.88 8.73 11.98
C ILE A 159 -8.84 9.23 12.99
N SER A 160 -9.10 9.07 14.30
CA SER A 160 -8.18 9.54 15.34
C SER A 160 -6.83 8.82 15.31
N GLY A 161 -6.77 7.59 14.79
CA GLY A 161 -5.54 6.85 14.57
C GLY A 161 -4.71 7.32 13.37
N PHE A 162 -5.28 8.13 12.47
CA PHE A 162 -4.66 8.52 11.20
C PHE A 162 -3.34 9.30 11.38
N GLU A 163 -3.31 10.31 12.24
CA GLU A 163 -2.10 11.13 12.46
C GLU A 163 -0.94 10.30 13.02
N ASN A 164 -1.24 9.39 13.95
CA ASN A 164 -0.22 8.47 14.48
C ASN A 164 0.28 7.50 13.38
N GLY A 165 -0.62 6.97 12.57
CA GLY A 165 -0.26 6.12 11.44
C GLY A 165 0.58 6.86 10.40
N LYS A 166 0.27 8.12 10.11
CA LYS A 166 1.03 8.98 9.21
C LYS A 166 2.45 9.22 9.74
N ALA A 167 2.62 9.52 11.02
CA ALA A 167 3.93 9.70 11.63
C ALA A 167 4.80 8.43 11.54
N VAL A 168 4.19 7.25 11.72
CA VAL A 168 4.87 5.95 11.60
C VAL A 168 5.28 5.64 10.15
N THR A 169 4.43 5.94 9.18
CA THR A 169 4.65 5.56 7.77
C THR A 169 5.46 6.58 6.99
N GLN A 170 5.21 7.87 7.22
CA GLN A 170 5.83 8.98 6.49
C GLN A 170 6.95 9.68 7.25
N GLY A 171 7.05 9.39 8.55
CA GLY A 171 7.95 10.09 9.45
C GLY A 171 7.40 11.41 9.96
N VAL A 172 8.10 11.99 10.92
CA VAL A 172 7.76 13.25 11.57
C VAL A 172 8.51 14.39 10.89
N ASP A 173 7.79 15.38 10.38
CA ASP A 173 8.39 16.60 9.83
C ASP A 173 9.11 17.36 10.96
N THR A 174 10.42 17.48 10.81
CA THR A 174 11.31 17.98 11.86
C THR A 174 12.16 19.13 11.34
N VAL A 175 12.10 20.25 12.05
CA VAL A 175 12.90 21.46 11.73
C VAL A 175 13.85 21.76 12.87
N ILE A 176 15.14 21.97 12.54
CA ILE A 176 16.16 22.36 13.52
C ILE A 176 16.26 23.89 13.52
N VAL A 177 15.78 24.54 14.59
CA VAL A 177 15.82 25.99 14.75
C VAL A 177 16.80 26.44 15.81
N GLY A 178 17.39 27.64 15.67
CA GLY A 178 18.33 28.21 16.65
C GLY A 178 19.14 29.34 16.07
N ARG A 179 19.85 30.10 16.94
CA ARG A 179 20.71 31.24 16.55
C ARG A 179 21.81 30.80 15.58
N PRO A 180 22.38 31.70 14.76
CA PRO A 180 23.53 31.40 13.93
C PRO A 180 24.69 30.82 14.77
N ASN A 181 25.46 29.89 14.21
CA ASN A 181 26.67 29.30 14.79
C ASN A 181 26.52 28.53 16.14
N VAL A 182 25.31 28.05 16.48
CA VAL A 182 25.07 27.24 17.69
C VAL A 182 25.23 25.73 17.47
N GLY A 183 25.66 25.29 16.30
CA GLY A 183 25.90 23.87 16.00
C GLY A 183 24.72 23.14 15.29
N LYS A 184 23.79 23.88 14.69
CA LYS A 184 22.68 23.27 13.93
C LYS A 184 23.16 22.32 12.82
N SER A 185 24.11 22.77 12.01
CA SER A 185 24.70 21.97 10.93
C SER A 185 25.47 20.76 11.45
N THR A 186 26.10 20.89 12.63
CA THR A 186 26.80 19.76 13.28
C THR A 186 25.78 18.70 13.73
N LEU A 187 24.66 19.13 14.35
CA LEU A 187 23.59 18.24 14.74
C LEU A 187 22.95 17.57 13.52
N MET A 188 22.68 18.34 12.46
CA MET A 188 22.16 17.84 11.20
C MET A 188 23.08 16.76 10.60
N ASN A 189 24.39 17.02 10.55
CA ASN A 189 25.38 16.06 10.07
C ASN A 189 25.49 14.81 10.95
N LEU A 190 25.36 14.95 12.26
CA LEU A 190 25.35 13.84 13.21
C LEU A 190 24.09 12.96 12.98
N LEU A 191 22.92 13.55 12.86
CA LEU A 191 21.68 12.85 12.59
C LEU A 191 21.72 12.18 11.21
N SER A 192 22.24 12.85 10.20
CA SER A 192 22.42 12.30 8.84
C SER A 192 23.46 11.19 8.76
N GLY A 193 24.36 11.08 9.74
CA GLY A 193 25.35 10.00 9.88
C GLY A 193 24.76 8.73 10.53
N CYS A 194 23.63 8.84 11.23
CA CYS A 194 22.90 7.69 11.76
C CYS A 194 22.08 7.06 10.64
N GLU A 195 22.34 5.81 10.31
CA GLU A 195 21.72 4.99 9.25
C GLU A 195 20.91 5.76 8.19
N ARG A 196 21.56 6.12 7.10
CA ARG A 196 20.88 6.74 5.94
C ARG A 196 19.88 5.76 5.37
N SER A 197 18.60 6.05 5.49
CA SER A 197 17.60 5.49 4.59
C SER A 197 18.02 5.79 3.15
N ILE A 198 17.97 4.79 2.29
CA ILE A 198 18.22 4.96 0.85
C ILE A 198 17.20 5.99 0.35
N VAL A 199 17.68 7.18 0.02
CA VAL A 199 16.87 8.22 -0.64
C VAL A 199 16.51 7.66 -2.01
N THR A 200 15.28 7.29 -2.21
CA THR A 200 14.74 7.08 -3.54
C THR A 200 14.37 8.46 -4.08
N ASP A 201 15.18 8.95 -5.02
CA ASP A 201 14.80 10.09 -5.85
C ASP A 201 13.50 9.74 -6.57
N VAL A 202 12.38 10.24 -6.09
CA VAL A 202 11.12 10.22 -6.83
C VAL A 202 11.16 11.42 -7.77
N PRO A 203 11.31 11.26 -9.10
CA PRO A 203 11.31 12.38 -10.02
C PRO A 203 9.90 12.98 -10.07
N GLY A 204 9.73 14.23 -9.65
CA GLY A 204 8.47 14.92 -9.87
C GLY A 204 8.10 16.08 -8.97
N THR A 205 8.89 16.44 -7.95
CA THR A 205 8.64 17.64 -7.15
C THR A 205 9.71 18.68 -7.40
N THR A 206 9.42 19.60 -8.30
CA THR A 206 10.19 20.82 -8.52
C THR A 206 10.01 21.78 -7.38
N ARG A 207 11.14 22.17 -6.78
CA ARG A 207 11.49 23.32 -5.90
C ARG A 207 11.76 23.01 -4.42
N ASP A 208 13.07 22.88 -4.12
CA ASP A 208 13.81 23.72 -3.17
C ASP A 208 13.60 23.51 -1.66
N ILE A 209 13.44 22.28 -1.17
CA ILE A 209 13.86 21.97 0.20
C ILE A 209 14.53 20.59 0.13
N VAL A 210 15.82 20.50 0.44
CA VAL A 210 16.50 19.21 0.57
C VAL A 210 15.98 18.57 1.86
N GLU A 211 14.95 17.74 1.73
CA GLU A 211 14.44 16.94 2.82
C GLU A 211 15.34 15.71 2.96
N GLN A 212 15.99 15.57 4.10
CA GLN A 212 16.71 14.35 4.46
C GLN A 212 15.87 13.55 5.44
N THR A 213 15.56 12.30 5.08
CA THR A 213 14.95 11.37 6.00
C THR A 213 16.03 10.65 6.79
N VAL A 214 15.95 10.72 8.12
CA VAL A 214 16.89 10.06 9.04
C VAL A 214 16.13 9.20 10.03
N ARG A 215 16.72 8.06 10.37
CA ARG A 215 16.16 7.15 11.38
C ARG A 215 16.84 7.39 12.71
N VAL A 216 16.06 7.70 13.74
CA VAL A 216 16.53 7.85 15.12
C VAL A 216 15.82 6.85 16.01
N GLY A 217 16.48 5.73 16.29
CA GLY A 217 15.85 4.56 16.92
C GLY A 217 14.79 3.96 16.02
N GLU A 218 13.56 3.86 16.49
CA GLU A 218 12.42 3.35 15.70
C GLU A 218 11.66 4.45 14.94
N ASN A 219 12.00 5.72 15.18
CA ASN A 219 11.29 6.84 14.59
C ASN A 219 11.97 7.33 13.32
N LEU A 220 11.15 7.68 12.34
CA LEU A 220 11.56 8.30 11.09
C LEU A 220 11.37 9.82 11.21
N LEU A 221 12.43 10.59 10.99
CA LEU A 221 12.39 12.05 10.99
C LEU A 221 12.66 12.56 9.58
N ARG A 222 11.80 13.43 9.07
CA ARG A 222 12.03 14.18 7.82
C ARG A 222 12.60 15.54 8.19
N LEU A 223 13.90 15.69 8.00
CA LEU A 223 14.60 16.91 8.32
C LEU A 223 14.49 17.89 7.15
N ALA A 224 13.88 19.05 7.39
CA ALA A 224 13.89 20.14 6.43
C ALA A 224 15.12 21.03 6.70
N ASP A 225 15.89 21.33 5.64
CA ASP A 225 17.01 22.29 5.75
C ASP A 225 16.47 23.70 5.86
N THR A 226 16.71 24.34 7.01
CA THR A 226 16.29 25.73 7.28
C THR A 226 17.19 26.78 6.62
N ALA A 227 18.18 26.39 5.80
CA ALA A 227 19.06 27.36 5.11
C ALA A 227 18.31 28.26 4.10
N GLY A 228 17.05 27.96 3.78
CA GLY A 228 16.19 28.73 2.88
C GLY A 228 15.19 29.69 3.56
N ILE A 229 15.00 29.60 4.87
CA ILE A 229 14.13 30.52 5.59
C ILE A 229 14.97 31.73 6.03
N ARG A 230 15.10 32.71 5.15
CA ARG A 230 15.57 34.07 5.48
C ARG A 230 14.33 34.94 5.64
N ASP A 231 14.29 35.67 6.77
CA ASP A 231 13.35 36.78 6.99
C ASP A 231 13.38 37.80 5.83
#